data_4fd0ef86ef03af99c5ef5da5d333eac9
#
_entry.id   4fd0ef86ef03af99c5ef5da5d333eac9
#
_cell.length_a   1.000
_cell.length_b   1.000
_cell.length_c   1.000
_cell.angle_alpha   90.00
_cell.angle_beta   90.00
_cell.angle_gamma   90.00
#
_symmetry.space_group_name_H-M   'P 1'
#
loop_
_entity.id
_entity.type
_entity.pdbx_description
1 polymer ?
#
loop_
_entity_poly.entity_id
_entity_poly.type
_entity_poly.pdbx_seq_one_letter_code
_entity_poly.pdbx_strand_id
1 'polypeptide(L)'
;MNLPSSRIPWLDNIRVFACILVIASHIVGQFFVSPPFTPDNETFAWSSFYTVLVRVSIPLFFMISGALLLPVRDTTGQFLKKRFTRVLFPFLLWSAFYTVFPWSYETLTGDSFHSVFPLSRVTPDLETMGTNLLLIPLKFSVGIHLWYLYVLMGLYLFLPVISPWVEKAGKAAFAYFLLLWALTLLFPYLQTIFPSYLGKCPWNEYGALHSFSGYLGYMVLGCFLRKYPGNASFARTACWAVPCLAAAFWFTLHFYRTSTAQAWSSSGDYIGFASINVALMSVALFVLFQSLTAFRAWSAPRRFLADFSSMSFGIYLVHFVLVGAVYRLFGMLHLLFLPASLSIPLLTAATCLAAWGIIKLLSFLPGSRYLIG
;
A
#
# COMPACT_ATOMS: atom_id res chain seq x y z
N MET A 1 24.70 4.86 18.79
CA MET A 1 23.37 4.44 19.28
C MET A 1 23.14 2.98 18.90
N ASN A 2 23.05 2.09 19.87
CA ASN A 2 22.69 0.69 19.62
C ASN A 2 21.22 0.61 19.24
N LEU A 3 20.89 -0.08 18.16
CA LEU A 3 19.51 -0.35 17.76
C LEU A 3 18.80 -1.11 18.90
N PRO A 4 17.55 -0.74 19.28
CA PRO A 4 16.83 -1.46 20.33
C PRO A 4 16.70 -2.95 19.95
N SER A 5 16.92 -3.81 20.93
CA SER A 5 16.98 -5.28 20.82
C SER A 5 15.69 -5.96 20.29
N SER A 6 14.64 -5.20 20.02
CA SER A 6 13.33 -5.69 19.56
C SER A 6 13.07 -5.54 18.05
N ARG A 7 13.99 -4.95 17.28
CA ARG A 7 13.81 -4.77 15.83
C ARG A 7 14.05 -6.06 15.06
N ILE A 8 13.19 -6.33 14.09
CA ILE A 8 13.26 -7.49 13.20
C ILE A 8 13.71 -6.99 11.81
N PRO A 9 15.00 -7.15 11.43
CA PRO A 9 15.57 -6.48 10.26
C PRO A 9 14.84 -6.78 8.93
N TRP A 10 14.40 -8.02 8.72
CA TRP A 10 13.71 -8.36 7.48
C TRP A 10 12.33 -7.69 7.36
N LEU A 11 11.63 -7.46 8.47
CA LEU A 11 10.37 -6.68 8.46
C LEU A 11 10.62 -5.20 8.17
N ASP A 12 11.74 -4.63 8.63
CA ASP A 12 12.14 -3.29 8.27
C ASP A 12 12.44 -3.19 6.76
N ASN A 13 13.12 -4.19 6.18
CA ASN A 13 13.42 -4.23 4.75
C ASN A 13 12.13 -4.31 3.91
N ILE A 14 11.18 -5.21 4.27
CA ILE A 14 9.87 -5.27 3.58
C ILE A 14 9.13 -3.92 3.70
N ARG A 15 9.17 -3.28 4.86
CA ARG A 15 8.50 -1.99 5.08
C ARG A 15 9.07 -0.90 4.18
N VAL A 16 10.40 -0.81 4.06
CA VAL A 16 11.06 0.12 3.14
C VAL A 16 10.65 -0.18 1.71
N PHE A 17 10.73 -1.44 1.30
CA PHE A 17 10.33 -1.88 -0.04
C PHE A 17 8.87 -1.53 -0.34
N ALA A 18 7.94 -1.87 0.54
CA ALA A 18 6.52 -1.55 0.38
C ALA A 18 6.27 -0.04 0.33
N CYS A 19 6.99 0.76 1.13
CA CYS A 19 6.90 2.23 1.12
C CYS A 19 7.33 2.81 -0.24
N ILE A 20 8.45 2.34 -0.80
CA ILE A 20 8.91 2.73 -2.14
C ILE A 20 7.85 2.39 -3.19
N LEU A 21 7.25 1.20 -3.12
CA LEU A 21 6.21 0.78 -4.07
C LEU A 21 4.92 1.62 -3.94
N VAL A 22 4.55 2.09 -2.75
CA VAL A 22 3.41 3.01 -2.59
C VAL A 22 3.69 4.33 -3.30
N ILE A 23 4.88 4.90 -3.14
CA ILE A 23 5.27 6.13 -3.85
C ILE A 23 5.27 5.88 -5.36
N ALA A 24 5.86 4.77 -5.81
CA ALA A 24 5.87 4.38 -7.22
C ALA A 24 4.45 4.26 -7.79
N SER A 25 3.46 3.76 -7.03
CA SER A 25 2.09 3.62 -7.50
C SER A 25 1.45 4.96 -7.88
N HIS A 26 1.76 6.03 -7.14
CA HIS A 26 1.27 7.38 -7.43
C HIS A 26 2.06 8.07 -8.54
N ILE A 27 3.36 7.76 -8.67
CA ILE A 27 4.16 8.21 -9.82
C ILE A 27 3.64 7.59 -11.12
N VAL A 28 3.41 6.25 -11.14
CA VAL A 28 2.86 5.56 -12.31
C VAL A 28 1.53 6.15 -12.74
N GLY A 29 0.68 6.55 -11.79
CA GLY A 29 -0.58 7.20 -12.06
C GLY A 29 -0.45 8.47 -12.92
N GLN A 30 0.63 9.25 -12.78
CA GLN A 30 0.86 10.45 -13.58
C GLN A 30 1.05 10.13 -15.08
N PHE A 31 1.62 8.99 -15.40
CA PHE A 31 1.85 8.55 -16.79
C PHE A 31 0.57 8.07 -17.48
N PHE A 32 -0.47 7.68 -16.73
CA PHE A 32 -1.76 7.28 -17.29
C PHE A 32 -2.67 8.46 -17.64
N VAL A 33 -2.44 9.62 -17.06
CA VAL A 33 -3.28 10.81 -17.28
C VAL A 33 -2.72 11.73 -18.36
N SER A 34 -1.44 11.63 -18.67
CA SER A 34 -0.78 12.48 -19.66
C SER A 34 -0.95 11.93 -21.10
N PRO A 35 -1.60 12.65 -22.03
CA PRO A 35 -1.68 12.25 -23.43
C PRO A 35 -0.31 12.35 -24.14
N PRO A 36 -0.06 11.53 -25.20
CA PRO A 36 -0.96 10.58 -25.84
C PRO A 36 -0.83 9.16 -25.25
N PHE A 37 -1.88 8.72 -24.58
CA PHE A 37 -1.96 7.38 -24.05
C PHE A 37 -2.56 6.46 -25.12
N THR A 38 -1.72 5.70 -25.84
CA THR A 38 -2.17 4.68 -26.77
C THR A 38 -1.74 3.31 -26.25
N PRO A 39 -2.62 2.28 -26.33
CA PRO A 39 -2.32 0.95 -25.78
C PRO A 39 -1.05 0.28 -26.36
N ASP A 40 -0.58 0.73 -27.49
CA ASP A 40 0.54 0.11 -28.23
C ASP A 40 1.88 0.83 -28.05
N ASN A 41 1.95 1.90 -27.22
CA ASN A 41 3.18 2.62 -27.03
C ASN A 41 4.04 2.06 -25.88
N GLU A 42 5.33 2.40 -25.88
CA GLU A 42 6.30 1.99 -24.87
C GLU A 42 5.89 2.49 -23.46
N THR A 43 5.33 3.69 -23.36
CA THR A 43 4.85 4.27 -22.10
C THR A 43 3.77 3.40 -21.47
N PHE A 44 2.81 2.91 -22.27
CA PHE A 44 1.78 1.99 -21.77
C PHE A 44 2.38 0.67 -21.28
N ALA A 45 3.34 0.12 -22.04
CA ALA A 45 3.99 -1.13 -21.67
C ALA A 45 4.69 -1.03 -20.30
N TRP A 46 5.49 0.01 -20.11
CA TRP A 46 6.21 0.22 -18.84
C TRP A 46 5.29 0.65 -17.69
N SER A 47 4.33 1.53 -17.95
CA SER A 47 3.35 1.93 -16.92
C SER A 47 2.51 0.73 -16.46
N SER A 48 2.12 -0.18 -17.38
CA SER A 48 1.44 -1.42 -17.04
C SER A 48 2.32 -2.33 -16.17
N PHE A 49 3.59 -2.50 -16.55
CA PHE A 49 4.56 -3.30 -15.79
C PHE A 49 4.69 -2.78 -14.35
N TYR A 50 4.94 -1.48 -14.18
CA TYR A 50 5.06 -0.88 -12.85
C TYR A 50 3.73 -0.89 -12.08
N THR A 51 2.58 -0.72 -12.76
CA THR A 51 1.26 -0.84 -12.12
C THR A 51 1.09 -2.19 -11.44
N VAL A 52 1.45 -3.27 -12.12
CA VAL A 52 1.36 -4.62 -11.53
C VAL A 52 2.38 -4.80 -10.40
N LEU A 53 3.61 -4.33 -10.59
CA LEU A 53 4.67 -4.44 -9.59
C LEU A 53 4.28 -3.80 -8.24
N VAL A 54 3.65 -2.63 -8.29
CA VAL A 54 3.32 -1.86 -7.08
C VAL A 54 2.12 -2.41 -6.30
N ARG A 55 1.33 -3.34 -6.88
CA ARG A 55 0.12 -3.88 -6.21
C ARG A 55 0.40 -4.65 -4.94
N VAL A 56 1.58 -5.19 -4.76
CA VAL A 56 1.97 -5.91 -3.53
C VAL A 56 2.21 -4.98 -2.33
N SER A 57 2.32 -3.67 -2.55
CA SER A 57 2.67 -2.70 -1.50
C SER A 57 1.71 -2.70 -0.32
N ILE A 58 0.42 -2.58 -0.56
CA ILE A 58 -0.63 -2.53 0.48
C ILE A 58 -0.79 -3.88 1.20
N PRO A 59 -0.91 -5.03 0.50
CA PRO A 59 -0.88 -6.34 1.13
C PRO A 59 0.32 -6.54 2.05
N LEU A 60 1.53 -6.18 1.62
CA LEU A 60 2.73 -6.29 2.45
C LEU A 60 2.63 -5.45 3.74
N PHE A 61 2.08 -4.24 3.70
CA PHE A 61 1.86 -3.43 4.91
C PHE A 61 0.87 -4.10 5.88
N PHE A 62 -0.21 -4.70 5.39
CA PHE A 62 -1.12 -5.45 6.26
C PHE A 62 -0.46 -6.72 6.82
N MET A 63 0.31 -7.45 6.01
CA MET A 63 1.06 -8.63 6.48
C MET A 63 2.09 -8.25 7.55
N ILE A 64 2.86 -7.17 7.36
CA ILE A 64 3.80 -6.64 8.38
C ILE A 64 3.03 -6.27 9.66
N SER A 65 1.89 -5.59 9.53
CA SER A 65 1.07 -5.18 10.67
C SER A 65 0.56 -6.39 11.45
N GLY A 66 0.05 -7.39 10.76
CA GLY A 66 -0.38 -8.65 11.38
C GLY A 66 0.77 -9.41 12.05
N ALA A 67 1.92 -9.50 11.38
CA ALA A 67 3.11 -10.12 11.93
C ALA A 67 3.61 -9.43 13.22
N LEU A 68 3.41 -8.12 13.37
CA LEU A 68 3.89 -7.35 14.53
C LEU A 68 2.85 -7.22 15.66
N LEU A 69 1.56 -7.22 15.31
CA LEU A 69 0.50 -6.86 16.25
C LEU A 69 -0.30 -8.05 16.78
N LEU A 70 -0.28 -9.19 16.08
CA LEU A 70 -1.01 -10.38 16.49
C LEU A 70 -0.06 -11.44 17.13
N PRO A 71 -0.50 -12.05 18.25
CA PRO A 71 -1.65 -11.69 19.08
C PRO A 71 -1.41 -10.40 19.86
N VAL A 72 -2.48 -9.65 20.14
CA VAL A 72 -2.42 -8.44 20.97
C VAL A 72 -2.11 -8.84 22.42
N ARG A 73 -1.06 -8.25 22.99
CA ARG A 73 -0.60 -8.56 24.35
C ARG A 73 -1.01 -7.53 25.41
N ASP A 74 -1.33 -6.32 24.95
CA ASP A 74 -1.84 -5.24 25.81
C ASP A 74 -3.35 -5.47 26.08
N THR A 75 -3.88 -4.83 27.13
CA THR A 75 -5.35 -4.75 27.26
C THR A 75 -5.94 -3.99 26.08
N THR A 76 -7.21 -4.27 25.73
CA THR A 76 -7.88 -3.63 24.58
C THR A 76 -7.78 -2.11 24.64
N GLY A 77 -8.04 -1.50 25.79
CA GLY A 77 -7.96 -0.04 25.96
C GLY A 77 -6.54 0.51 25.75
N GLN A 78 -5.52 -0.17 26.31
CA GLN A 78 -4.11 0.23 26.12
C GLN A 78 -3.67 0.09 24.67
N PHE A 79 -4.05 -1.01 24.00
CA PHE A 79 -3.75 -1.24 22.60
C PHE A 79 -4.38 -0.15 21.73
N LEU A 80 -5.67 0.10 21.87
CA LEU A 80 -6.38 1.10 21.09
C LEU A 80 -5.81 2.51 21.34
N LYS A 81 -5.59 2.89 22.60
CA LYS A 81 -4.97 4.17 22.92
C LYS A 81 -3.63 4.37 22.22
N LYS A 82 -2.73 3.37 22.29
CA LYS A 82 -1.41 3.44 21.63
C LYS A 82 -1.54 3.58 20.11
N ARG A 83 -2.44 2.80 19.46
CA ARG A 83 -2.57 2.76 18.00
C ARG A 83 -3.29 3.98 17.45
N PHE A 84 -4.40 4.36 18.08
CA PHE A 84 -5.16 5.54 17.63
C PHE A 84 -4.39 6.84 17.88
N THR A 85 -3.72 7.02 19.01
CA THR A 85 -2.89 8.20 19.23
C THR A 85 -1.83 8.37 18.14
N ARG A 86 -1.24 7.26 17.69
CA ARG A 86 -0.20 7.29 16.66
C ARG A 86 -0.74 7.55 15.25
N VAL A 87 -1.96 7.11 14.92
CA VAL A 87 -2.51 7.16 13.56
C VAL A 87 -3.52 8.28 13.41
N LEU A 88 -4.42 8.47 14.37
CA LEU A 88 -5.56 9.39 14.27
C LEU A 88 -5.13 10.86 14.19
N PHE A 89 -4.19 11.30 15.05
CA PHE A 89 -3.76 12.70 15.02
C PHE A 89 -3.08 13.07 13.69
N PRO A 90 -2.07 12.33 13.22
CA PRO A 90 -1.52 12.58 11.89
C PRO A 90 -2.57 12.49 10.79
N PHE A 91 -3.47 11.52 10.86
CA PHE A 91 -4.56 11.36 9.89
C PHE A 91 -5.46 12.61 9.82
N LEU A 92 -5.93 13.13 10.95
CA LEU A 92 -6.78 14.33 10.98
C LEU A 92 -6.05 15.56 10.44
N LEU A 93 -4.79 15.74 10.85
CA LEU A 93 -3.98 16.87 10.41
C LEU A 93 -3.70 16.83 8.91
N TRP A 94 -3.27 15.69 8.39
CA TRP A 94 -3.00 15.55 6.96
C TRP A 94 -4.27 15.55 6.11
N SER A 95 -5.39 15.05 6.65
CA SER A 95 -6.69 15.19 5.98
C SER A 95 -7.09 16.67 5.86
N ALA A 96 -6.90 17.45 6.93
CA ALA A 96 -7.15 18.90 6.86
C ALA A 96 -6.20 19.57 5.86
N PHE A 97 -4.90 19.23 5.88
CA PHE A 97 -3.93 19.73 4.91
C PHE A 97 -4.35 19.43 3.47
N TYR A 98 -4.67 18.19 3.14
CA TYR A 98 -5.08 17.80 1.77
C TYR A 98 -6.43 18.36 1.36
N THR A 99 -7.28 18.77 2.31
CA THR A 99 -8.53 19.47 2.03
C THR A 99 -8.29 20.93 1.65
N VAL A 100 -7.36 21.60 2.34
CA VAL A 100 -7.09 23.03 2.14
C VAL A 100 -6.09 23.25 0.99
N PHE A 101 -5.17 22.32 0.78
CA PHE A 101 -4.06 22.46 -0.16
C PHE A 101 -4.48 22.75 -1.61
N PRO A 102 -5.50 22.10 -2.22
CA PRO A 102 -5.92 22.39 -3.59
C PRO A 102 -6.36 23.85 -3.79
N TRP A 103 -7.20 24.35 -2.92
CA TRP A 103 -7.66 25.75 -2.95
C TRP A 103 -6.49 26.72 -2.75
N SER A 104 -5.64 26.46 -1.75
CA SER A 104 -4.47 27.31 -1.48
C SER A 104 -3.50 27.32 -2.66
N TYR A 105 -3.29 26.18 -3.30
CA TYR A 105 -2.41 26.05 -4.47
C TYR A 105 -2.93 26.93 -5.62
N GLU A 106 -4.19 26.79 -6.02
CA GLU A 106 -4.77 27.60 -7.13
C GLU A 106 -4.78 29.09 -6.81
N THR A 107 -5.11 29.46 -5.56
CA THR A 107 -5.14 30.87 -5.14
C THR A 107 -3.74 31.51 -5.17
N LEU A 108 -2.70 30.77 -4.78
CA LEU A 108 -1.34 31.31 -4.70
C LEU A 108 -0.59 31.27 -6.02
N THR A 109 -0.85 30.26 -6.86
CA THR A 109 -0.09 30.08 -8.12
C THR A 109 -0.83 30.56 -9.35
N GLY A 110 -2.14 30.67 -9.32
CA GLY A 110 -3.00 30.89 -10.49
C GLY A 110 -3.12 29.68 -11.43
N ASP A 111 -2.39 28.58 -11.15
CA ASP A 111 -2.42 27.35 -11.95
C ASP A 111 -3.51 26.42 -11.46
N SER A 112 -4.17 25.68 -12.36
CA SER A 112 -5.13 24.64 -11.96
C SER A 112 -4.45 23.53 -11.16
N PHE A 113 -5.01 23.20 -10.00
CA PHE A 113 -4.54 22.10 -9.16
C PHE A 113 -4.51 20.75 -9.91
N HIS A 114 -5.53 20.50 -10.72
CA HIS A 114 -5.64 19.27 -11.50
C HIS A 114 -4.58 19.15 -12.60
N SER A 115 -3.94 20.25 -13.03
CA SER A 115 -2.82 20.19 -13.98
C SER A 115 -1.57 19.52 -13.37
N VAL A 116 -1.45 19.57 -12.04
CA VAL A 116 -0.30 19.01 -11.30
C VAL A 116 -0.67 17.72 -10.57
N PHE A 117 -1.94 17.60 -10.15
CA PHE A 117 -2.47 16.47 -9.40
C PHE A 117 -3.71 15.87 -10.08
N PRO A 118 -3.56 15.33 -11.30
CA PRO A 118 -4.71 14.91 -12.12
C PRO A 118 -5.51 13.74 -11.51
N LEU A 119 -4.92 12.97 -10.60
CA LEU A 119 -5.60 11.90 -9.87
C LEU A 119 -6.39 12.39 -8.65
N SER A 120 -6.27 13.66 -8.28
CA SER A 120 -7.04 14.22 -7.16
C SER A 120 -8.50 14.39 -7.59
N ARG A 121 -9.41 14.00 -6.70
CA ARG A 121 -10.87 14.21 -6.87
C ARG A 121 -11.38 15.37 -6.02
N VAL A 122 -10.50 16.13 -5.40
CA VAL A 122 -10.85 17.25 -4.53
C VAL A 122 -11.10 18.48 -5.42
N THR A 123 -12.30 19.06 -5.34
CA THR A 123 -12.61 20.34 -5.98
C THR A 123 -12.01 21.48 -5.16
N PRO A 124 -11.26 22.41 -5.80
CA PRO A 124 -10.55 23.47 -5.09
C PRO A 124 -11.46 24.71 -4.84
N ASP A 125 -12.70 24.51 -4.36
CA ASP A 125 -13.62 25.59 -4.01
C ASP A 125 -13.84 25.69 -2.48
N LEU A 126 -14.16 26.90 -2.00
CA LEU A 126 -14.31 27.19 -0.57
C LEU A 126 -15.46 26.45 0.09
N GLU A 127 -16.58 26.27 -0.63
CA GLU A 127 -17.78 25.61 -0.08
C GLU A 127 -17.52 24.12 0.13
N THR A 128 -16.98 23.46 -0.90
CA THR A 128 -16.56 22.05 -0.82
C THR A 128 -15.45 21.85 0.22
N MET A 129 -14.50 22.78 0.30
CA MET A 129 -13.43 22.75 1.32
C MET A 129 -14.02 22.81 2.73
N GLY A 130 -14.92 23.76 3.01
CA GLY A 130 -15.57 23.91 4.32
C GLY A 130 -16.34 22.64 4.71
N THR A 131 -17.16 22.11 3.79
CA THR A 131 -17.91 20.87 3.99
C THR A 131 -16.98 19.68 4.25
N ASN A 132 -15.91 19.55 3.48
CA ASN A 132 -14.95 18.45 3.64
C ASN A 132 -14.20 18.55 4.99
N LEU A 133 -13.84 19.75 5.45
CA LEU A 133 -13.21 19.95 6.77
C LEU A 133 -14.11 19.47 7.92
N LEU A 134 -15.40 19.79 7.86
CA LEU A 134 -16.37 19.36 8.85
C LEU A 134 -16.59 17.85 8.85
N LEU A 135 -16.47 17.22 7.69
CA LEU A 135 -16.73 15.78 7.49
C LEU A 135 -15.48 14.91 7.45
N ILE A 136 -14.28 15.46 7.78
CA ILE A 136 -13.01 14.70 7.73
C ILE A 136 -13.11 13.27 8.30
N PRO A 137 -13.70 13.04 9.49
CA PRO A 137 -13.76 11.70 10.03
C PRO A 137 -14.74 10.78 9.30
N LEU A 138 -15.68 11.30 8.51
CA LEU A 138 -16.76 10.56 7.88
C LEU A 138 -16.59 10.42 6.37
N LYS A 139 -15.84 11.32 5.73
CA LYS A 139 -15.72 11.42 4.28
C LYS A 139 -14.30 11.14 3.83
N PHE A 140 -14.07 9.93 3.29
CA PHE A 140 -12.73 9.50 2.83
C PHE A 140 -12.36 9.97 1.42
N SER A 141 -13.03 10.94 0.87
CA SER A 141 -12.69 11.52 -0.45
C SER A 141 -11.50 12.49 -0.38
N VAL A 142 -11.08 12.86 0.82
CA VAL A 142 -10.01 13.82 1.06
C VAL A 142 -8.67 13.10 1.08
N GLY A 143 -7.86 13.32 0.04
CA GLY A 143 -6.56 12.65 -0.11
C GLY A 143 -6.70 11.18 -0.52
N ILE A 144 -6.62 10.93 -1.82
CA ILE A 144 -6.88 9.60 -2.42
C ILE A 144 -6.05 8.46 -1.82
N HIS A 145 -4.88 8.76 -1.22
CA HIS A 145 -4.02 7.77 -0.60
C HIS A 145 -4.38 7.47 0.86
N LEU A 146 -5.12 8.36 1.56
CA LEU A 146 -5.43 8.21 2.99
C LEU A 146 -6.47 7.11 3.28
N TRP A 147 -7.12 6.54 2.26
CA TRP A 147 -8.08 5.44 2.43
C TRP A 147 -7.51 4.26 3.24
N TYR A 148 -6.21 3.99 3.07
CA TYR A 148 -5.54 2.91 3.80
C TYR A 148 -5.60 3.10 5.32
N LEU A 149 -5.54 4.34 5.81
CA LEU A 149 -5.62 4.62 7.25
C LEU A 149 -7.01 4.33 7.83
N TYR A 150 -8.09 4.57 7.06
CA TYR A 150 -9.44 4.17 7.46
C TYR A 150 -9.52 2.65 7.64
N VAL A 151 -9.05 1.91 6.65
CA VAL A 151 -9.03 0.44 6.72
C VAL A 151 -8.17 -0.02 7.89
N LEU A 152 -6.99 0.58 8.08
CA LEU A 152 -6.07 0.22 9.15
C LEU A 152 -6.67 0.49 10.54
N MET A 153 -7.35 1.63 10.74
CA MET A 153 -8.05 1.95 11.99
C MET A 153 -9.19 0.96 12.25
N GLY A 154 -9.98 0.62 11.23
CA GLY A 154 -11.02 -0.40 11.32
C GLY A 154 -10.46 -1.77 11.74
N LEU A 155 -9.33 -2.17 11.15
CA LEU A 155 -8.63 -3.39 11.56
C LEU A 155 -8.11 -3.32 12.99
N TYR A 156 -7.59 -2.18 13.44
CA TYR A 156 -7.16 -2.02 14.84
C TYR A 156 -8.30 -2.21 15.85
N LEU A 157 -9.53 -1.81 15.51
CA LEU A 157 -10.69 -2.08 16.35
C LEU A 157 -11.00 -3.59 16.42
N PHE A 158 -10.74 -4.33 15.36
CA PHE A 158 -11.05 -5.75 15.27
C PHE A 158 -9.93 -6.67 15.82
N LEU A 159 -8.66 -6.23 15.81
CA LEU A 159 -7.54 -7.06 16.27
C LEU A 159 -7.68 -7.60 17.71
N PRO A 160 -8.13 -6.83 18.72
CA PRO A 160 -8.36 -7.38 20.04
C PRO A 160 -9.42 -8.50 20.08
N VAL A 161 -10.42 -8.43 19.19
CA VAL A 161 -11.51 -9.42 19.11
C VAL A 161 -10.99 -10.77 18.64
N ILE A 162 -10.12 -10.79 17.60
CA ILE A 162 -9.58 -12.05 17.07
C ILE A 162 -8.34 -12.56 17.82
N SER A 163 -7.74 -11.71 18.64
CA SER A 163 -6.47 -12.01 19.32
C SER A 163 -6.51 -13.29 20.16
N PRO A 164 -7.55 -13.56 20.97
CA PRO A 164 -7.64 -14.79 21.75
C PRO A 164 -7.67 -16.06 20.88
N TRP A 165 -8.30 -15.97 19.68
CA TRP A 165 -8.30 -17.07 18.73
C TRP A 165 -6.89 -17.25 18.12
N VAL A 166 -6.24 -16.16 17.67
CA VAL A 166 -4.89 -16.21 17.08
C VAL A 166 -3.86 -16.78 18.06
N GLU A 167 -3.98 -16.47 19.33
CA GLU A 167 -3.09 -16.97 20.38
C GLU A 167 -3.18 -18.49 20.52
N LYS A 168 -4.41 -19.04 20.57
CA LYS A 168 -4.69 -20.45 20.80
C LYS A 168 -4.67 -21.29 19.51
N ALA A 169 -4.83 -20.65 18.34
CA ALA A 169 -4.96 -21.35 17.06
C ALA A 169 -3.71 -22.13 16.70
N GLY A 170 -3.88 -23.42 16.38
CA GLY A 170 -2.88 -24.26 15.75
C GLY A 170 -2.83 -24.04 14.22
N LYS A 171 -1.87 -24.71 13.55
CA LYS A 171 -1.71 -24.61 12.09
C LYS A 171 -2.99 -24.90 11.31
N ALA A 172 -3.77 -25.92 11.72
CA ALA A 172 -5.01 -26.31 11.05
C ALA A 172 -6.08 -25.21 11.11
N ALA A 173 -6.23 -24.52 12.26
CA ALA A 173 -7.17 -23.42 12.41
C ALA A 173 -6.80 -22.22 11.54
N PHE A 174 -5.50 -21.88 11.48
CA PHE A 174 -5.01 -20.87 10.56
C PHE A 174 -5.25 -21.25 9.10
N ALA A 175 -4.95 -22.51 8.73
CA ALA A 175 -5.15 -23.00 7.36
C ALA A 175 -6.63 -22.94 6.96
N TYR A 176 -7.53 -23.31 7.85
CA TYR A 176 -8.97 -23.20 7.63
C TYR A 176 -9.40 -21.76 7.35
N PHE A 177 -9.02 -20.82 8.21
CA PHE A 177 -9.34 -19.40 8.01
C PHE A 177 -8.75 -18.85 6.69
N LEU A 178 -7.47 -19.12 6.45
CA LEU A 178 -6.77 -18.63 5.26
C LEU A 178 -7.29 -19.26 3.96
N LEU A 179 -7.77 -20.52 4.00
CA LEU A 179 -8.42 -21.14 2.86
C LEU A 179 -9.74 -20.43 2.52
N LEU A 180 -10.61 -20.19 3.51
CA LEU A 180 -11.87 -19.48 3.28
C LEU A 180 -11.63 -18.05 2.80
N TRP A 181 -10.65 -17.37 3.37
CA TRP A 181 -10.23 -16.07 2.89
C TRP A 181 -9.68 -16.13 1.43
N ALA A 182 -8.83 -17.10 1.10
CA ALA A 182 -8.31 -17.27 -0.26
C ALA A 182 -9.42 -17.53 -1.28
N LEU A 183 -10.48 -18.26 -0.90
CA LEU A 183 -11.65 -18.44 -1.74
C LEU A 183 -12.33 -17.10 -2.05
N THR A 184 -12.41 -16.16 -1.09
CA THR A 184 -12.96 -14.83 -1.38
C THR A 184 -12.14 -14.05 -2.40
N LEU A 185 -10.82 -14.27 -2.47
CA LEU A 185 -9.93 -13.63 -3.45
C LEU A 185 -10.13 -14.16 -4.88
N LEU A 186 -10.80 -15.31 -5.05
CA LEU A 186 -11.16 -15.88 -6.34
C LEU A 186 -12.52 -15.36 -6.85
N PHE A 187 -13.36 -14.79 -5.98
CA PHE A 187 -14.71 -14.34 -6.36
C PHE A 187 -14.74 -13.38 -7.56
N PRO A 188 -13.87 -12.36 -7.69
CA PRO A 188 -13.88 -11.48 -8.85
C PRO A 188 -13.73 -12.25 -10.18
N TYR A 189 -12.85 -13.26 -10.20
CA TYR A 189 -12.65 -14.11 -11.39
C TYR A 189 -13.85 -15.01 -11.66
N LEU A 190 -14.36 -15.65 -10.63
CA LEU A 190 -15.52 -16.54 -10.76
C LEU A 190 -16.76 -15.77 -11.22
N GLN A 191 -16.98 -14.56 -10.73
CA GLN A 191 -18.06 -13.69 -11.18
C GLN A 191 -17.89 -13.24 -12.64
N THR A 192 -16.66 -13.05 -13.10
CA THR A 192 -16.38 -12.70 -14.50
C THR A 192 -16.58 -13.91 -15.43
N ILE A 193 -16.17 -15.11 -15.00
CA ILE A 193 -16.27 -16.34 -15.80
C ILE A 193 -17.70 -16.89 -15.79
N PHE A 194 -18.42 -16.78 -14.68
CA PHE A 194 -19.75 -17.33 -14.47
C PHE A 194 -20.77 -16.27 -14.01
N PRO A 195 -20.98 -15.19 -14.76
CA PRO A 195 -21.80 -14.06 -14.31
C PRO A 195 -23.27 -14.44 -14.05
N SER A 196 -23.79 -15.45 -14.79
CA SER A 196 -25.17 -15.90 -14.62
C SER A 196 -25.42 -16.72 -13.36
N TYR A 197 -24.38 -17.34 -12.79
CA TYR A 197 -24.47 -18.21 -11.61
C TYR A 197 -23.92 -17.58 -10.34
N LEU A 198 -22.88 -16.75 -10.49
CA LEU A 198 -22.12 -16.14 -9.40
C LEU A 198 -22.17 -14.63 -9.45
N GLY A 199 -23.22 -14.07 -10.05
CA GLY A 199 -23.45 -12.62 -10.09
C GLY A 199 -23.44 -11.99 -8.71
N LYS A 200 -23.41 -10.65 -8.67
CA LYS A 200 -23.40 -9.92 -7.38
C LYS A 200 -24.59 -10.31 -6.54
N CYS A 201 -24.31 -10.84 -5.34
CA CYS A 201 -25.32 -11.15 -4.37
C CYS A 201 -25.98 -9.84 -3.89
N PRO A 202 -27.34 -9.74 -3.83
CA PRO A 202 -28.05 -8.51 -3.44
C PRO A 202 -27.66 -7.97 -2.07
N TRP A 203 -27.21 -8.82 -1.15
CA TRP A 203 -26.86 -8.42 0.22
C TRP A 203 -25.35 -8.27 0.48
N ASN A 204 -24.48 -8.86 -0.35
CA ASN A 204 -23.02 -8.65 -0.30
C ASN A 204 -22.31 -9.29 -1.50
N GLU A 205 -21.01 -8.95 -1.71
CA GLU A 205 -20.23 -9.43 -2.86
C GLU A 205 -19.78 -10.89 -2.75
N TYR A 206 -19.72 -11.46 -1.52
CA TYR A 206 -19.05 -12.74 -1.25
C TYR A 206 -20.00 -13.82 -0.73
N GLY A 207 -21.32 -13.58 -0.75
CA GLY A 207 -22.33 -14.53 -0.24
C GLY A 207 -22.01 -15.00 1.19
N ALA A 208 -22.04 -16.30 1.41
CA ALA A 208 -21.74 -16.90 2.71
C ALA A 208 -20.32 -16.66 3.23
N LEU A 209 -19.36 -16.32 2.35
CA LEU A 209 -17.96 -16.09 2.72
C LEU A 209 -17.66 -14.64 3.09
N HIS A 210 -18.64 -13.75 3.11
CA HIS A 210 -18.46 -12.32 3.38
C HIS A 210 -17.63 -12.04 4.63
N SER A 211 -17.86 -12.76 5.72
CA SER A 211 -17.15 -12.58 7.00
C SER A 211 -15.64 -12.90 6.93
N PHE A 212 -15.21 -13.62 5.91
CA PHE A 212 -13.80 -13.96 5.69
C PHE A 212 -13.10 -13.02 4.72
N SER A 213 -13.84 -12.15 4.03
CA SER A 213 -13.29 -11.25 3.00
C SER A 213 -12.47 -10.11 3.58
N GLY A 214 -11.76 -9.39 2.70
CA GLY A 214 -11.07 -8.15 3.01
C GLY A 214 -9.65 -8.31 3.53
N TYR A 215 -9.11 -7.20 4.05
CA TYR A 215 -7.68 -7.07 4.37
C TYR A 215 -7.25 -7.75 5.68
N LEU A 216 -8.21 -8.18 6.51
CA LEU A 216 -7.93 -8.94 7.73
C LEU A 216 -7.16 -10.24 7.41
N GLY A 217 -7.49 -10.89 6.29
CA GLY A 217 -6.80 -12.10 5.86
C GLY A 217 -5.30 -11.90 5.67
N TYR A 218 -4.87 -10.76 5.13
CA TYR A 218 -3.44 -10.43 5.03
C TYR A 218 -2.78 -10.29 6.41
N MET A 219 -3.47 -9.71 7.40
CA MET A 219 -2.91 -9.60 8.75
C MET A 219 -2.77 -10.99 9.41
N VAL A 220 -3.79 -11.84 9.28
CA VAL A 220 -3.75 -13.23 9.77
C VAL A 220 -2.65 -14.02 9.06
N LEU A 221 -2.50 -13.85 7.74
CA LEU A 221 -1.45 -14.48 6.93
C LEU A 221 -0.05 -14.05 7.37
N GLY A 222 0.18 -12.74 7.58
CA GLY A 222 1.46 -12.24 8.07
C GLY A 222 1.80 -12.76 9.47
N CYS A 223 0.81 -12.85 10.36
CA CYS A 223 0.95 -13.49 11.67
C CYS A 223 1.30 -14.98 11.54
N PHE A 224 0.59 -15.72 10.68
CA PHE A 224 0.83 -17.13 10.42
C PHE A 224 2.24 -17.40 9.92
N LEU A 225 2.68 -16.68 8.90
CA LEU A 225 4.02 -16.84 8.32
C LEU A 225 5.13 -16.49 9.32
N ARG A 226 4.90 -15.55 10.23
CA ARG A 226 5.84 -15.25 11.31
C ARG A 226 5.82 -16.31 12.41
N LYS A 227 4.64 -16.83 12.80
CA LYS A 227 4.47 -17.83 13.86
C LYS A 227 5.03 -19.19 13.43
N TYR A 228 4.94 -19.50 12.12
CA TYR A 228 5.35 -20.76 11.52
C TYR A 228 6.33 -20.53 10.37
N PRO A 229 7.54 -20.02 10.66
CA PRO A 229 8.53 -19.79 9.62
C PRO A 229 8.95 -21.13 9.00
N GLY A 230 9.11 -21.14 7.69
CA GLY A 230 9.68 -22.30 7.00
C GLY A 230 11.16 -22.49 7.38
N ASN A 231 11.57 -23.74 7.62
CA ASN A 231 12.98 -24.08 7.90
C ASN A 231 13.83 -24.22 6.61
N ALA A 232 13.32 -23.72 5.47
CA ALA A 232 14.01 -23.83 4.20
C ALA A 232 15.12 -22.77 4.07
N SER A 233 16.26 -23.15 3.48
CA SER A 233 17.29 -22.19 3.09
C SER A 233 16.75 -21.19 2.07
N PHE A 234 17.41 -20.04 1.93
CA PHE A 234 17.04 -19.03 0.92
C PHE A 234 16.92 -19.65 -0.48
N ALA A 235 17.91 -20.46 -0.90
CA ALA A 235 17.89 -21.14 -2.20
C ALA A 235 16.64 -22.00 -2.40
N ARG A 236 16.28 -22.82 -1.39
CA ARG A 236 15.08 -23.66 -1.45
C ARG A 236 13.79 -22.83 -1.48
N THR A 237 13.73 -21.73 -0.72
CA THR A 237 12.60 -20.82 -0.76
C THR A 237 12.50 -20.15 -2.13
N ALA A 238 13.61 -19.68 -2.69
CA ALA A 238 13.66 -19.03 -4.00
C ALA A 238 13.25 -19.98 -5.15
N CYS A 239 13.57 -21.26 -5.08
CA CYS A 239 13.19 -22.25 -6.10
C CYS A 239 11.67 -22.32 -6.37
N TRP A 240 10.84 -22.05 -5.37
CA TRP A 240 9.39 -22.05 -5.57
C TRP A 240 8.79 -20.64 -5.57
N ALA A 241 9.30 -19.73 -4.73
CA ALA A 241 8.73 -18.40 -4.56
C ALA A 241 9.00 -17.50 -5.77
N VAL A 242 10.18 -17.60 -6.40
CA VAL A 242 10.49 -16.81 -7.61
C VAL A 242 9.63 -17.24 -8.81
N PRO A 243 9.49 -18.54 -9.16
CA PRO A 243 8.56 -18.95 -10.21
C PRO A 243 7.09 -18.58 -9.91
N CYS A 244 6.64 -18.72 -8.65
CA CYS A 244 5.30 -18.31 -8.24
C CYS A 244 5.08 -16.80 -8.43
N LEU A 245 6.05 -15.98 -8.00
CA LEU A 245 6.03 -14.53 -8.20
C LEU A 245 5.98 -14.17 -9.69
N ALA A 246 6.84 -14.78 -10.49
CA ALA A 246 6.93 -14.52 -11.92
C ALA A 246 5.63 -14.93 -12.65
N ALA A 247 5.08 -16.10 -12.34
CA ALA A 247 3.83 -16.57 -12.94
C ALA A 247 2.64 -15.67 -12.56
N ALA A 248 2.49 -15.33 -11.28
CA ALA A 248 1.43 -14.45 -10.80
C ALA A 248 1.58 -13.03 -11.36
N PHE A 249 2.81 -12.51 -11.46
CA PHE A 249 3.11 -11.22 -12.08
C PHE A 249 2.73 -11.22 -13.57
N TRP A 250 3.20 -12.22 -14.32
CA TRP A 250 2.92 -12.32 -15.75
C TRP A 250 1.42 -12.48 -16.04
N PHE A 251 0.74 -13.34 -15.27
CA PHE A 251 -0.71 -13.48 -15.33
C PHE A 251 -1.42 -12.14 -15.13
N THR A 252 -1.06 -11.43 -14.06
CA THR A 252 -1.64 -10.11 -13.74
C THR A 252 -1.38 -9.12 -14.86
N LEU A 253 -0.13 -9.06 -15.37
CA LEU A 253 0.25 -8.13 -16.43
C LEU A 253 -0.49 -8.42 -17.74
N HIS A 254 -0.59 -9.70 -18.12
CA HIS A 254 -1.31 -10.11 -19.33
C HIS A 254 -2.79 -9.68 -19.27
N PHE A 255 -3.48 -10.07 -18.20
CA PHE A 255 -4.90 -9.72 -18.06
C PHE A 255 -5.14 -8.22 -17.86
N TYR A 256 -4.27 -7.52 -17.15
CA TYR A 256 -4.35 -6.08 -17.01
C TYR A 256 -4.23 -5.37 -18.36
N ARG A 257 -3.26 -5.73 -19.19
CA ARG A 257 -3.05 -5.12 -20.51
C ARG A 257 -4.19 -5.43 -21.47
N THR A 258 -4.66 -6.65 -21.51
CA THR A 258 -5.77 -7.05 -22.40
C THR A 258 -7.09 -6.42 -21.99
N SER A 259 -7.39 -6.35 -20.68
CA SER A 259 -8.62 -5.73 -20.18
C SER A 259 -8.62 -4.22 -20.34
N THR A 260 -7.47 -3.55 -20.16
CA THR A 260 -7.35 -2.09 -20.29
C THR A 260 -7.48 -1.66 -21.75
N ALA A 261 -7.06 -2.51 -22.69
CA ALA A 261 -7.24 -2.26 -24.12
C ALA A 261 -8.71 -2.34 -24.55
N GLN A 262 -9.54 -3.11 -23.84
CA GLN A 262 -10.95 -3.35 -24.20
C GLN A 262 -11.94 -2.43 -23.44
N ALA A 263 -11.71 -2.16 -22.16
CA ALA A 263 -12.54 -1.24 -21.37
C ALA A 263 -11.88 -0.86 -20.05
N TRP A 264 -11.76 0.44 -19.76
CA TRP A 264 -11.22 0.98 -18.49
C TRP A 264 -11.98 0.51 -17.23
N SER A 265 -13.24 0.12 -17.37
CA SER A 265 -14.11 -0.24 -16.24
C SER A 265 -13.87 -1.64 -15.66
N SER A 266 -13.33 -2.57 -16.43
CA SER A 266 -13.17 -3.98 -16.03
C SER A 266 -11.75 -4.35 -15.57
N SER A 267 -10.75 -3.48 -15.78
CA SER A 267 -9.36 -3.77 -15.42
C SER A 267 -9.10 -3.80 -13.91
N GLY A 268 -9.98 -3.18 -13.11
CA GLY A 268 -9.85 -3.11 -11.65
C GLY A 268 -9.87 -4.47 -10.94
N ASP A 269 -10.58 -5.45 -11.50
CA ASP A 269 -10.80 -6.75 -10.86
C ASP A 269 -9.51 -7.59 -10.78
N TYR A 270 -8.65 -7.51 -11.80
CA TYR A 270 -7.40 -8.30 -11.87
C TYR A 270 -6.22 -7.69 -11.10
N ILE A 271 -6.27 -6.40 -10.80
CA ILE A 271 -5.23 -5.68 -10.07
C ILE A 271 -5.70 -5.22 -8.69
N GLY A 272 -6.88 -5.66 -8.24
CA GLY A 272 -7.38 -5.37 -6.90
C GLY A 272 -6.45 -5.89 -5.81
N PHE A 273 -6.29 -5.14 -4.73
CA PHE A 273 -5.49 -5.59 -3.59
C PHE A 273 -6.06 -6.86 -2.92
N ALA A 274 -7.34 -7.17 -3.16
CA ALA A 274 -8.03 -8.37 -2.68
C ALA A 274 -8.17 -9.44 -3.78
N SER A 275 -7.24 -9.55 -4.72
CA SER A 275 -7.20 -10.59 -5.75
C SER A 275 -6.15 -11.64 -5.44
N ILE A 276 -6.40 -12.89 -5.87
CA ILE A 276 -5.55 -14.04 -5.54
C ILE A 276 -4.12 -13.92 -6.11
N ASN A 277 -3.97 -13.41 -7.33
CA ASN A 277 -2.68 -13.18 -7.95
C ASN A 277 -1.82 -12.18 -7.18
N VAL A 278 -2.42 -11.07 -6.70
CA VAL A 278 -1.72 -10.08 -5.87
C VAL A 278 -1.36 -10.68 -4.51
N ALA A 279 -2.23 -11.50 -3.93
CA ALA A 279 -1.93 -12.23 -2.69
C ALA A 279 -0.75 -13.20 -2.88
N LEU A 280 -0.73 -13.98 -3.96
CA LEU A 280 0.37 -14.89 -4.29
C LEU A 280 1.71 -14.16 -4.45
N MET A 281 1.73 -13.03 -5.19
CA MET A 281 2.93 -12.19 -5.32
C MET A 281 3.39 -11.69 -3.94
N SER A 282 2.46 -11.25 -3.09
CA SER A 282 2.77 -10.71 -1.76
C SER A 282 3.32 -11.78 -0.82
N VAL A 283 2.77 -13.00 -0.85
CA VAL A 283 3.29 -14.17 -0.09
C VAL A 283 4.70 -14.51 -0.55
N ALA A 284 4.91 -14.63 -1.87
CA ALA A 284 6.22 -14.96 -2.42
C ALA A 284 7.29 -13.95 -1.97
N LEU A 285 7.00 -12.65 -2.06
CA LEU A 285 7.91 -11.61 -1.60
C LEU A 285 8.13 -11.67 -0.08
N PHE A 286 7.07 -11.83 0.70
CA PHE A 286 7.17 -11.88 2.17
C PHE A 286 8.08 -13.03 2.64
N VAL A 287 7.92 -14.22 2.09
CA VAL A 287 8.75 -15.37 2.46
C VAL A 287 10.19 -15.27 1.93
N LEU A 288 10.40 -14.64 0.76
CA LEU A 288 11.72 -14.33 0.24
C LEU A 288 12.47 -13.39 1.20
N PHE A 289 11.86 -12.28 1.60
CA PHE A 289 12.46 -11.36 2.57
C PHE A 289 12.71 -12.04 3.92
N GLN A 290 11.78 -12.87 4.39
CA GLN A 290 11.94 -13.63 5.63
C GLN A 290 13.15 -14.59 5.55
N SER A 291 13.35 -15.24 4.42
CA SER A 291 14.46 -16.18 4.21
C SER A 291 15.83 -15.49 4.00
N LEU A 292 15.83 -14.22 3.54
CA LEU A 292 17.06 -13.42 3.40
C LEU A 292 17.77 -13.12 4.72
N THR A 293 17.11 -13.23 5.87
CA THR A 293 17.76 -13.05 7.18
C THR A 293 18.84 -14.09 7.47
N ALA A 294 18.72 -15.27 6.88
CA ALA A 294 19.75 -16.31 6.94
C ALA A 294 21.00 -15.92 6.11
N PHE A 295 20.90 -14.99 5.19
CA PHE A 295 21.98 -14.51 4.35
C PHE A 295 22.62 -13.27 4.98
N ARG A 296 23.71 -13.43 5.70
CA ARG A 296 24.51 -12.35 6.33
C ARG A 296 25.08 -11.30 5.37
N ALA A 297 24.87 -11.46 4.06
CA ALA A 297 25.50 -10.68 2.99
C ALA A 297 24.87 -9.29 2.70
N TRP A 298 23.71 -8.98 3.22
CA TRP A 298 23.12 -7.62 3.03
C TRP A 298 23.55 -6.69 4.16
N SER A 299 24.80 -6.31 4.12
CA SER A 299 25.38 -5.21 4.91
C SER A 299 25.17 -3.83 4.24
N ALA A 300 24.08 -3.63 3.49
CA ALA A 300 23.63 -2.30 3.14
C ALA A 300 23.54 -1.46 4.43
N PRO A 301 23.69 -0.13 4.40
CA PRO A 301 23.81 0.67 5.61
C PRO A 301 22.59 0.47 6.49
N ARG A 302 22.66 -0.51 7.38
CA ARG A 302 21.59 -0.94 8.30
C ARG A 302 20.96 0.24 9.03
N ARG A 303 21.76 1.31 9.23
CA ARG A 303 21.32 2.55 9.87
C ARG A 303 20.33 3.33 8.99
N PHE A 304 20.62 3.48 7.69
CA PHE A 304 19.75 4.20 6.77
C PHE A 304 18.41 3.47 6.58
N LEU A 305 18.43 2.15 6.32
CA LEU A 305 17.21 1.36 6.18
C LEU A 305 16.36 1.36 7.45
N ALA A 306 16.99 1.29 8.62
CA ALA A 306 16.30 1.37 9.89
C ALA A 306 15.71 2.76 10.15
N ASP A 307 16.42 3.82 9.79
CA ASP A 307 15.96 5.21 9.89
C ASP A 307 14.76 5.43 8.93
N PHE A 308 14.90 5.06 7.66
CA PHE A 308 13.83 5.13 6.66
C PHE A 308 12.60 4.32 7.09
N SER A 309 12.78 3.06 7.55
CA SER A 309 11.70 2.22 8.05
C SER A 309 10.95 2.89 9.22
N SER A 310 11.69 3.54 10.15
CA SER A 310 11.08 4.23 11.28
C SER A 310 10.24 5.44 10.86
N MET A 311 10.59 6.08 9.75
CA MET A 311 9.93 7.25 9.20
C MET A 311 8.87 6.91 8.13
N SER A 312 8.72 5.63 7.77
CA SER A 312 7.85 5.18 6.67
C SER A 312 6.40 5.66 6.76
N PHE A 313 5.87 5.81 7.99
CA PHE A 313 4.52 6.33 8.20
C PHE A 313 4.43 7.82 7.86
N GLY A 314 5.37 8.65 8.32
CA GLY A 314 5.44 10.06 7.93
C GLY A 314 5.68 10.23 6.43
N ILE A 315 6.58 9.43 5.83
CA ILE A 315 6.81 9.40 4.39
C ILE A 315 5.51 9.09 3.64
N TYR A 316 4.74 8.10 4.12
CA TYR A 316 3.43 7.79 3.57
C TYR A 316 2.45 8.98 3.64
N LEU A 317 2.49 9.80 4.67
CA LEU A 317 1.60 10.96 4.81
C LEU A 317 1.94 12.08 3.82
N VAL A 318 3.23 12.36 3.60
CA VAL A 318 3.69 13.53 2.82
C VAL A 318 3.89 13.24 1.33
N HIS A 319 4.11 11.96 0.95
CA HIS A 319 4.59 11.65 -0.41
C HIS A 319 3.64 12.13 -1.53
N PHE A 320 2.34 12.14 -1.32
CA PHE A 320 1.38 12.45 -2.38
C PHE A 320 1.56 13.88 -2.93
N VAL A 321 1.73 14.86 -2.05
CA VAL A 321 2.02 16.24 -2.48
C VAL A 321 3.38 16.34 -3.18
N LEU A 322 4.34 15.53 -2.75
CA LEU A 322 5.68 15.52 -3.36
C LEU A 322 5.69 14.83 -4.73
N VAL A 323 4.83 13.85 -4.97
CA VAL A 323 4.66 13.24 -6.30
C VAL A 323 4.37 14.31 -7.34
N GLY A 324 3.38 15.18 -7.12
CA GLY A 324 3.06 16.26 -8.04
C GLY A 324 4.18 17.28 -8.17
N ALA A 325 4.78 17.72 -7.04
CA ALA A 325 5.85 18.68 -7.04
C ALA A 325 7.10 18.18 -7.79
N VAL A 326 7.52 16.95 -7.56
CA VAL A 326 8.69 16.32 -8.22
C VAL A 326 8.39 16.10 -9.70
N TYR A 327 7.19 15.63 -10.06
CA TYR A 327 6.77 15.46 -11.45
C TYR A 327 6.86 16.79 -12.22
N ARG A 328 6.33 17.87 -11.65
CA ARG A 328 6.42 19.22 -12.24
C ARG A 328 7.86 19.70 -12.37
N LEU A 329 8.70 19.49 -11.35
CA LEU A 329 10.12 19.84 -11.40
C LEU A 329 10.84 19.13 -12.54
N PHE A 330 10.59 17.83 -12.73
CA PHE A 330 11.17 17.07 -13.84
C PHE A 330 10.68 17.58 -15.20
N GLY A 331 9.41 18.01 -15.28
CA GLY A 331 8.87 18.66 -16.48
C GLY A 331 9.63 19.96 -16.82
N MET A 332 9.81 20.84 -15.82
CA MET A 332 10.54 22.10 -15.99
C MET A 332 12.03 21.90 -16.34
N LEU A 333 12.65 20.85 -15.83
CA LEU A 333 14.03 20.49 -16.15
C LEU A 333 14.17 19.68 -17.45
N HIS A 334 13.07 19.50 -18.20
CA HIS A 334 13.02 18.67 -19.41
C HIS A 334 13.52 17.24 -19.22
N LEU A 335 13.41 16.67 -18.03
CA LEU A 335 13.81 15.28 -17.73
C LEU A 335 12.74 14.25 -18.06
N LEU A 336 11.52 14.68 -18.42
CA LEU A 336 10.43 13.76 -18.81
C LEU A 336 10.56 13.25 -20.26
N PHE A 337 11.60 13.67 -21.02
CA PHE A 337 11.89 13.06 -22.32
C PHE A 337 12.47 11.63 -22.21
N LEU A 338 12.92 11.24 -21.01
CA LEU A 338 13.39 9.89 -20.76
C LEU A 338 12.23 8.88 -20.92
N PRO A 339 12.51 7.67 -21.40
CA PRO A 339 11.49 6.63 -21.52
C PRO A 339 10.88 6.29 -20.15
N ALA A 340 9.62 5.88 -20.11
CA ALA A 340 8.90 5.57 -18.89
C ALA A 340 9.61 4.52 -18.02
N SER A 341 10.39 3.62 -18.64
CA SER A 341 11.25 2.64 -17.97
C SER A 341 12.26 3.26 -17.00
N LEU A 342 12.76 4.46 -17.30
CA LEU A 342 13.74 5.21 -16.49
C LEU A 342 13.07 6.34 -15.70
N SER A 343 12.10 7.05 -16.29
CA SER A 343 11.42 8.17 -15.63
C SER A 343 10.70 7.74 -14.37
N ILE A 344 9.99 6.62 -14.39
CA ILE A 344 9.24 6.12 -13.23
C ILE A 344 10.16 5.80 -12.04
N PRO A 345 11.24 5.01 -12.18
CA PRO A 345 12.18 4.78 -11.08
C PRO A 345 12.88 6.05 -10.58
N LEU A 346 13.29 6.95 -11.48
CA LEU A 346 13.98 8.19 -11.10
C LEU A 346 13.05 9.12 -10.31
N LEU A 347 11.82 9.34 -10.78
CA LEU A 347 10.80 10.10 -10.06
C LEU A 347 10.48 9.48 -8.70
N THR A 348 10.37 8.15 -8.65
CA THR A 348 10.14 7.43 -7.41
C THR A 348 11.29 7.65 -6.42
N ALA A 349 12.53 7.50 -6.86
CA ALA A 349 13.70 7.72 -6.02
C ALA A 349 13.80 9.17 -5.53
N ALA A 350 13.60 10.15 -6.42
CA ALA A 350 13.59 11.57 -6.07
C ALA A 350 12.50 11.89 -5.03
N THR A 351 11.27 11.38 -5.23
CA THR A 351 10.16 11.57 -4.30
C THR A 351 10.44 10.89 -2.95
N CYS A 352 11.00 9.67 -2.94
CA CYS A 352 11.41 8.97 -1.72
C CYS A 352 12.43 9.77 -0.91
N LEU A 353 13.46 10.29 -1.57
CA LEU A 353 14.51 11.09 -0.92
C LEU A 353 13.96 12.42 -0.38
N ALA A 354 13.13 13.11 -1.17
CA ALA A 354 12.47 14.35 -0.75
C ALA A 354 11.56 14.10 0.47
N ALA A 355 10.74 13.06 0.41
CA ALA A 355 9.84 12.69 1.51
C ALA A 355 10.63 12.33 2.79
N TRP A 356 11.67 11.50 2.66
CA TRP A 356 12.54 11.16 3.78
C TRP A 356 13.21 12.40 4.38
N GLY A 357 13.76 13.30 3.54
CA GLY A 357 14.39 14.54 3.98
C GLY A 357 13.43 15.45 4.75
N ILE A 358 12.21 15.66 4.23
CA ILE A 358 11.18 16.48 4.88
C ILE A 358 10.77 15.86 6.22
N ILE A 359 10.49 14.55 6.26
CA ILE A 359 10.11 13.89 7.51
C ILE A 359 11.25 13.90 8.52
N LYS A 360 12.50 13.79 8.05
CA LYS A 360 13.69 13.95 8.91
C LYS A 360 13.74 15.33 9.53
N LEU A 361 13.52 16.38 8.76
CA LEU A 361 13.46 17.75 9.27
C LEU A 361 12.30 17.95 10.25
N LEU A 362 11.11 17.47 9.90
CA LEU A 362 9.94 17.55 10.79
C LEU A 362 10.15 16.77 12.10
N SER A 363 10.95 15.71 12.10
CA SER A 363 11.24 14.92 13.30
C SER A 363 12.01 15.68 14.38
N PHE A 364 12.67 16.80 14.06
CA PHE A 364 13.33 17.67 15.02
C PHE A 364 12.38 18.65 15.73
N LEU A 365 11.15 18.80 15.23
CA LEU A 365 10.17 19.70 15.85
C LEU A 365 9.60 19.12 17.15
N PRO A 366 9.39 19.94 18.21
CA PRO A 366 8.68 19.51 19.38
C PRO A 366 7.25 19.08 19.01
N GLY A 367 6.80 17.93 19.52
CA GLY A 367 5.47 17.39 19.16
C GLY A 367 5.39 16.68 17.80
N SER A 368 6.50 16.47 17.10
CA SER A 368 6.56 15.80 15.78
C SER A 368 5.78 14.48 15.71
N ARG A 369 5.68 13.74 16.83
CA ARG A 369 4.88 12.50 16.92
C ARG A 369 3.40 12.67 16.53
N TYR A 370 2.85 13.87 16.66
CA TYR A 370 1.47 14.18 16.26
C TYR A 370 1.36 14.55 14.77
N LEU A 371 2.51 14.88 14.14
CA LEU A 371 2.61 15.20 12.72
C LEU A 371 2.94 13.98 11.87
N ILE A 372 3.86 13.15 12.37
CA ILE A 372 4.47 12.08 11.57
C ILE A 372 4.30 10.67 12.18
N GLY A 373 3.67 10.53 13.36
CA GLY A 373 3.28 9.26 13.99
C GLY A 373 4.32 8.61 14.89
#